data_cfb68702c55155bff2c7142917fff7bd
#
_entry.id   cfb68702c55155bff2c7142917fff7bd
#
_cell.length_a   1.000
_cell.length_b   1.000
_cell.length_c   1.000
_cell.angle_alpha   90.00
_cell.angle_beta   90.00
_cell.angle_gamma   90.00
#
_symmetry.space_group_name_H-M   'P 1'
#
loop_
_entity.id
_entity.type
_entity.pdbx_description
1 polymer ?
#
loop_
_entity_poly.entity_id
_entity_poly.type
_entity_poly.pdbx_seq_one_letter_code
_entity_poly.pdbx_strand_id
1 'polypeptide(L)'
;MSQDEDRFSRLVREHSSAVGNYLRRRLYPLNPSDLDDLVEETMLVVWRRLDSVPEDAELPWMLGVARNVLRNARRSKNRRSAFEATLAPPASASSAEEHVIADTSVREALNSLSDDDREILLLSAWDGLDTHALGAFYVISTNAAAVRLSRAQKRFRELLNDAEIR
;
A
#
# COMPACT_ATOMS: atom_id res chain seq x y z
N MET A 1 -17.69 -21.00 -19.86
CA MET A 1 -16.67 -20.04 -19.34
C MET A 1 -15.32 -20.73 -19.41
N SER A 2 -14.27 -20.02 -19.76
CA SER A 2 -12.93 -20.61 -19.77
C SER A 2 -12.41 -20.78 -18.35
N GLN A 3 -11.43 -21.69 -18.16
CA GLN A 3 -10.81 -21.90 -16.84
C GLN A 3 -10.23 -20.60 -16.27
N ASP A 4 -9.70 -19.74 -17.13
CA ASP A 4 -9.15 -18.44 -16.73
C ASP A 4 -10.25 -17.47 -16.29
N GLU A 5 -11.39 -17.45 -16.97
CA GLU A 5 -12.54 -16.63 -16.56
C GLU A 5 -13.10 -17.06 -15.22
N ASP A 6 -13.19 -18.38 -14.97
CA ASP A 6 -13.64 -18.92 -13.69
C ASP A 6 -12.66 -18.56 -12.56
N ARG A 7 -11.36 -18.72 -12.80
CA ARG A 7 -10.31 -18.34 -11.84
C ARG A 7 -10.34 -16.86 -11.53
N PHE A 8 -10.40 -16.01 -12.54
CA PHE A 8 -10.45 -14.57 -12.37
C PHE A 8 -11.71 -14.13 -11.62
N SER A 9 -12.88 -14.67 -11.98
CA SER A 9 -14.14 -14.37 -11.30
C SER A 9 -14.08 -14.72 -9.82
N ARG A 10 -13.44 -15.84 -9.46
CA ARG A 10 -13.21 -16.24 -8.08
C ARG A 10 -12.30 -15.24 -7.36
N LEU A 11 -11.18 -14.84 -7.97
CA LEU A 11 -10.26 -13.86 -7.39
C LEU A 11 -10.95 -12.52 -7.11
N VAL A 12 -11.74 -12.03 -8.05
CA VAL A 12 -12.52 -10.79 -7.86
C VAL A 12 -13.51 -10.93 -6.71
N ARG A 13 -14.28 -12.01 -6.68
CA ARG A 13 -15.28 -12.23 -5.64
C ARG A 13 -14.66 -12.35 -4.25
N GLU A 14 -13.51 -13.03 -4.12
CA GLU A 14 -12.87 -13.29 -2.83
C GLU A 14 -12.03 -12.12 -2.33
N HIS A 15 -11.42 -11.32 -3.22
CA HIS A 15 -10.36 -10.38 -2.86
C HIS A 15 -10.64 -8.91 -3.19
N SER A 16 -11.66 -8.59 -3.98
CA SER A 16 -11.91 -7.19 -4.39
C SER A 16 -12.18 -6.26 -3.21
N SER A 17 -12.87 -6.73 -2.18
CA SER A 17 -13.13 -5.93 -0.98
C SER A 17 -11.85 -5.61 -0.21
N ALA A 18 -10.94 -6.57 -0.06
CA ALA A 18 -9.66 -6.37 0.61
C ALA A 18 -8.75 -5.42 -0.18
N VAL A 19 -8.73 -5.54 -1.51
CA VAL A 19 -8.02 -4.60 -2.40
C VAL A 19 -8.60 -3.19 -2.26
N GLY A 20 -9.91 -3.05 -2.27
CA GLY A 20 -10.59 -1.77 -2.07
C GLY A 20 -10.27 -1.14 -0.70
N ASN A 21 -10.25 -1.92 0.37
CA ASN A 21 -9.89 -1.44 1.71
C ASN A 21 -8.42 -1.00 1.80
N TYR A 22 -7.52 -1.75 1.18
CA TYR A 22 -6.11 -1.38 1.07
C TYR A 22 -5.95 -0.01 0.38
N LEU A 23 -6.57 0.16 -0.78
CA LEU A 23 -6.53 1.41 -1.55
C LEU A 23 -7.20 2.57 -0.80
N ARG A 24 -8.34 2.34 -0.16
CA ARG A 24 -9.07 3.39 0.58
C ARG A 24 -8.24 3.97 1.72
N ARG A 25 -7.52 3.15 2.46
CA ARG A 25 -6.65 3.60 3.57
C ARG A 25 -5.48 4.46 3.09
N ARG A 26 -5.08 4.32 1.83
CA ARG A 26 -3.90 4.95 1.23
C ARG A 26 -4.23 5.93 0.11
N LEU A 27 -5.50 6.31 -0.01
CA LEU A 27 -6.01 7.05 -1.16
C LEU A 27 -5.42 8.46 -1.28
N TYR A 28 -5.13 9.11 -0.16
CA TYR A 28 -4.56 10.46 -0.16
C TYR A 28 -3.26 10.53 -1.01
N PRO A 29 -3.04 11.55 -1.84
CA PRO A 29 -3.85 12.76 -2.06
C PRO A 29 -4.92 12.66 -3.15
N LEU A 30 -5.31 11.45 -3.56
CA LEU A 30 -6.37 11.23 -4.56
C LEU A 30 -7.76 11.47 -3.96
N ASN A 31 -8.76 11.65 -4.82
CA ASN A 31 -10.12 11.84 -4.38
C ASN A 31 -10.82 10.51 -4.05
N PRO A 32 -11.77 10.48 -3.09
CA PRO A 32 -12.55 9.28 -2.83
C PRO A 32 -13.27 8.71 -4.07
N SER A 33 -13.63 9.56 -5.03
CA SER A 33 -14.23 9.16 -6.31
C SER A 33 -13.29 8.36 -7.23
N ASP A 34 -11.98 8.40 -6.99
CA ASP A 34 -11.00 7.67 -7.78
C ASP A 34 -10.87 6.19 -7.35
N LEU A 35 -11.45 5.81 -6.21
CA LEU A 35 -11.28 4.49 -5.62
C LEU A 35 -11.76 3.36 -6.55
N ASP A 36 -12.96 3.49 -7.12
CA ASP A 36 -13.52 2.46 -8.00
C ASP A 36 -12.66 2.25 -9.24
N ASP A 37 -12.17 3.32 -9.85
CA ASP A 37 -11.26 3.26 -11.00
C ASP A 37 -9.94 2.57 -10.66
N LEU A 38 -9.39 2.82 -9.46
CA LEU A 38 -8.16 2.16 -8.99
C LEU A 38 -8.37 0.66 -8.76
N VAL A 39 -9.51 0.26 -8.22
CA VAL A 39 -9.87 -1.16 -8.06
C VAL A 39 -10.02 -1.82 -9.42
N GLU A 40 -10.73 -1.22 -10.37
CA GLU A 40 -10.91 -1.73 -11.73
C GLU A 40 -9.56 -1.86 -12.44
N GLU A 41 -8.70 -0.86 -12.38
CA GLU A 41 -7.37 -0.92 -12.98
C GLU A 41 -6.52 -2.02 -12.36
N THR A 42 -6.59 -2.19 -11.04
CA THR A 42 -5.92 -3.32 -10.35
C THR A 42 -6.40 -4.65 -10.89
N MET A 43 -7.72 -4.85 -11.03
CA MET A 43 -8.29 -6.09 -11.54
C MET A 43 -7.92 -6.33 -13.02
N LEU A 44 -7.82 -5.28 -13.84
CA LEU A 44 -7.35 -5.41 -15.22
C LEU A 44 -5.90 -5.90 -15.29
N VAL A 45 -5.02 -5.44 -14.43
CA VAL A 45 -3.64 -5.93 -14.34
C VAL A 45 -3.62 -7.39 -13.86
N VAL A 46 -4.43 -7.74 -12.87
CA VAL A 46 -4.57 -9.13 -12.39
C VAL A 46 -5.02 -10.05 -13.53
N TRP A 47 -6.02 -9.64 -14.31
CA TRP A 47 -6.46 -10.39 -15.49
C TRP A 47 -5.34 -10.61 -16.51
N ARG A 48 -4.62 -9.56 -16.86
CA ARG A 48 -3.50 -9.64 -17.82
C ARG A 48 -2.34 -10.50 -17.36
N ARG A 49 -2.19 -10.66 -16.05
CA ARG A 49 -1.10 -11.40 -15.41
C ARG A 49 -1.60 -12.60 -14.59
N LEU A 50 -2.73 -13.15 -14.97
CA LEU A 50 -3.40 -14.21 -14.22
C LEU A 50 -2.49 -15.42 -13.96
N ASP A 51 -1.66 -15.79 -14.93
CA ASP A 51 -0.69 -16.88 -14.81
C ASP A 51 0.41 -16.60 -13.77
N SER A 52 0.64 -15.34 -13.46
CA SER A 52 1.66 -14.92 -12.46
C SER A 52 1.11 -14.87 -11.03
N VAL A 53 -0.20 -14.98 -10.85
CA VAL A 53 -0.82 -14.95 -9.52
C VAL A 53 -0.48 -16.24 -8.76
N PRO A 54 0.27 -16.18 -7.64
CA PRO A 54 0.62 -17.38 -6.89
C PRO A 54 -0.61 -17.93 -6.15
N GLU A 55 -0.86 -19.23 -6.24
CA GLU A 55 -2.02 -19.89 -5.63
C GLU A 55 -2.02 -19.83 -4.10
N ASP A 56 -0.84 -19.80 -3.49
CA ASP A 56 -0.64 -19.77 -2.04
C ASP A 56 -0.56 -18.36 -1.44
N ALA A 57 -0.56 -17.32 -2.27
CA ALA A 57 -0.42 -15.93 -1.85
C ALA A 57 -1.14 -14.95 -2.80
N GLU A 58 -2.36 -15.28 -3.19
CA GLU A 58 -3.15 -14.51 -4.17
C GLU A 58 -3.38 -13.06 -3.72
N LEU A 59 -3.96 -12.87 -2.53
CA LEU A 59 -4.27 -11.53 -2.02
C LEU A 59 -3.02 -10.66 -1.83
N PRO A 60 -1.94 -11.10 -1.16
CA PRO A 60 -0.73 -10.30 -1.04
C PRO A 60 -0.16 -9.86 -2.40
N TRP A 61 -0.16 -10.75 -3.38
CA TRP A 61 0.29 -10.42 -4.73
C TRP A 61 -0.61 -9.37 -5.39
N MET A 62 -1.93 -9.50 -5.25
CA MET A 62 -2.90 -8.52 -5.76
C MET A 62 -2.75 -7.16 -5.07
N LEU A 63 -2.45 -7.13 -3.76
CA LEU A 63 -2.14 -5.89 -3.04
C LEU A 63 -0.86 -5.24 -3.57
N GLY A 64 0.14 -6.02 -3.96
CA GLY A 64 1.35 -5.52 -4.64
C GLY A 64 1.02 -4.86 -5.99
N VAL A 65 0.09 -5.42 -6.75
CA VAL A 65 -0.44 -4.80 -7.98
C VAL A 65 -1.15 -3.49 -7.66
N ALA A 66 -2.03 -3.50 -6.66
CA ALA A 66 -2.76 -2.30 -6.20
C ALA A 66 -1.80 -1.17 -5.79
N ARG A 67 -0.71 -1.51 -5.09
CA ARG A 67 0.36 -0.56 -4.75
C ARG A 67 0.94 0.12 -5.98
N ASN A 68 1.25 -0.63 -7.01
CA ASN A 68 1.82 -0.08 -8.24
C ASN A 68 0.81 0.81 -8.99
N VAL A 69 -0.45 0.39 -9.04
CA VAL A 69 -1.55 1.19 -9.61
C VAL A 69 -1.69 2.51 -8.87
N LEU A 70 -1.71 2.47 -7.55
CA LEU A 70 -1.81 3.66 -6.69
C LEU A 70 -0.61 4.61 -6.87
N ARG A 71 0.61 4.07 -6.93
CA ARG A 71 1.81 4.87 -7.19
C ARG A 71 1.77 5.59 -8.52
N ASN A 72 1.32 4.91 -9.57
CA ASN A 72 1.17 5.51 -10.89
C ASN A 72 0.11 6.62 -10.90
N ALA A 73 -1.01 6.40 -10.22
CA ALA A 73 -2.08 7.40 -10.08
C ALA A 73 -1.60 8.64 -9.30
N ARG A 74 -0.87 8.45 -8.21
CA ARG A 74 -0.25 9.54 -7.44
C ARG A 74 0.76 10.33 -8.26
N ARG A 75 1.62 9.66 -9.03
CA ARG A 75 2.58 10.33 -9.93
C ARG A 75 1.86 11.16 -11.00
N SER A 76 0.80 10.62 -11.57
CA SER A 76 -0.02 11.33 -12.56
C SER A 76 -0.67 12.59 -11.97
N LYS A 77 -1.21 12.50 -10.74
CA LYS A 77 -1.75 13.64 -10.01
C LYS A 77 -0.68 14.66 -9.66
N ASN A 78 0.48 14.23 -9.18
CA ASN A 78 1.59 15.12 -8.83
C ASN A 78 2.11 15.88 -10.05
N ARG A 79 2.18 15.26 -11.21
CA ARG A 79 2.55 15.94 -12.47
C ARG A 79 1.54 17.01 -12.85
N ARG A 80 0.23 16.72 -12.73
CA ARG A 80 -0.85 17.72 -12.96
C ARG A 80 -0.78 18.84 -11.94
N SER A 81 -0.60 18.54 -10.66
CA SER A 81 -0.45 19.54 -9.59
C SER A 81 0.80 20.38 -9.74
N ALA A 82 1.93 19.82 -10.18
CA ALA A 82 3.14 20.57 -10.47
C ALA A 82 2.94 21.55 -11.64
N PHE A 83 2.18 21.17 -12.66
CA PHE A 83 1.78 22.05 -13.73
C PHE A 83 0.84 23.18 -13.25
N GLU A 84 -0.12 22.86 -12.39
CA GLU A 84 -1.04 23.82 -11.78
C GLU A 84 -0.36 24.67 -10.69
N ALA A 85 0.62 24.14 -9.95
CA ALA A 85 1.36 24.84 -8.90
C ALA A 85 2.33 25.92 -9.43
N THR A 86 2.62 25.95 -10.73
CA THR A 86 3.21 27.14 -11.34
C THR A 86 2.26 28.36 -11.29
N LEU A 87 1.01 28.16 -10.87
CA LEU A 87 -0.07 29.13 -10.81
C LEU A 87 -0.65 29.36 -9.40
N ALA A 88 -0.27 28.60 -8.35
CA ALA A 88 -0.83 28.69 -7.00
C ALA A 88 0.19 28.31 -5.88
N PRO A 89 0.09 28.88 -4.64
CA PRO A 89 0.98 28.52 -3.53
C PRO A 89 0.72 27.10 -3.00
N PRO A 90 1.75 26.41 -2.46
CA PRO A 90 1.62 25.02 -1.99
C PRO A 90 0.73 24.96 -0.73
N ALA A 91 -0.29 24.09 -0.77
CA ALA A 91 -1.04 23.69 0.41
C ALA A 91 -0.27 22.59 1.17
N SER A 92 -0.15 22.73 2.50
CA SER A 92 0.44 21.70 3.34
C SER A 92 -0.44 20.46 3.34
N ALA A 93 0.14 19.33 2.93
CA ALA A 93 -0.56 18.06 2.84
C ALA A 93 -0.51 17.33 4.19
N SER A 94 -1.68 17.18 4.86
CA SER A 94 -1.83 16.18 5.91
C SER A 94 -2.32 14.86 5.30
N SER A 95 -1.70 13.73 5.67
CA SER A 95 -2.10 12.42 5.14
C SER A 95 -3.35 11.92 5.87
N ALA A 96 -4.27 11.27 5.15
CA ALA A 96 -5.46 10.65 5.74
C ALA A 96 -5.13 9.55 6.77
N GLU A 97 -3.92 9.02 6.74
CA GLU A 97 -3.37 8.07 7.71
C GLU A 97 -3.20 8.68 9.11
N GLU A 98 -3.07 10.01 9.20
CA GLU A 98 -2.93 10.72 10.49
C GLU A 98 -4.16 10.63 11.39
N HIS A 99 -5.34 10.38 10.84
CA HIS A 99 -6.58 10.35 11.60
C HIS A 99 -6.82 9.03 12.37
N VAL A 100 -6.08 7.97 12.06
CA VAL A 100 -6.25 6.64 12.67
C VAL A 100 -5.31 6.41 13.85
N ILE A 101 -4.22 7.19 13.97
CA ILE A 101 -3.20 7.03 15.00
C ILE A 101 -3.43 8.09 16.07
N ALA A 102 -3.95 7.67 17.24
CA ALA A 102 -4.27 8.56 18.36
C ALA A 102 -3.02 8.98 19.15
N ASP A 103 -1.97 8.18 19.16
CA ASP A 103 -0.72 8.45 19.88
C ASP A 103 0.22 9.34 19.04
N THR A 104 0.52 10.52 19.55
CA THR A 104 1.38 11.51 18.88
C THR A 104 2.80 10.99 18.69
N SER A 105 3.37 10.27 19.68
CA SER A 105 4.73 9.73 19.59
C SER A 105 4.84 8.65 18.51
N VAL A 106 3.85 7.79 18.40
CA VAL A 106 3.77 6.75 17.33
C VAL A 106 3.68 7.41 15.95
N ARG A 107 2.86 8.46 15.82
CA ARG A 107 2.70 9.20 14.57
C ARG A 107 4.01 9.88 14.15
N GLU A 108 4.68 10.56 15.08
CA GLU A 108 5.97 11.20 14.83
C GLU A 108 7.04 10.19 14.43
N ALA A 109 7.11 9.06 15.12
CA ALA A 109 8.04 7.99 14.79
C ALA A 109 7.76 7.42 13.37
N LEU A 110 6.50 7.15 13.03
CA LEU A 110 6.12 6.69 11.68
C LEU A 110 6.45 7.72 10.59
N ASN A 111 6.19 9.00 10.85
CA ASN A 111 6.48 10.07 9.90
C ASN A 111 7.99 10.29 9.68
N SER A 112 8.81 9.93 10.66
CA SER A 112 10.27 10.03 10.57
C SER A 112 10.92 8.84 9.85
N LEU A 113 10.18 7.76 9.61
CA LEU A 113 10.65 6.63 8.81
C LEU A 113 10.72 6.97 7.31
N SER A 114 11.57 6.23 6.58
CA SER A 114 11.46 6.21 5.12
C SER A 114 10.09 5.67 4.68
N ASP A 115 9.64 6.04 3.48
CA ASP A 115 8.37 5.56 2.94
C ASP A 115 8.33 4.03 2.85
N ASP A 116 9.44 3.39 2.46
CA ASP A 116 9.55 1.93 2.36
C ASP A 116 9.47 1.23 3.73
N ASP A 117 10.13 1.77 4.75
CA ASP A 117 10.08 1.22 6.11
C ASP A 117 8.69 1.40 6.74
N ARG A 118 8.07 2.56 6.52
CA ARG A 118 6.71 2.81 6.95
C ARG A 118 5.73 1.85 6.29
N GLU A 119 5.83 1.66 4.98
CA GLU A 119 4.95 0.79 4.22
C GLU A 119 5.00 -0.65 4.73
N ILE A 120 6.18 -1.24 4.90
CA ILE A 120 6.27 -2.63 5.35
C ILE A 120 5.73 -2.82 6.78
N LEU A 121 5.91 -1.84 7.65
CA LEU A 121 5.33 -1.86 9.00
C LEU A 121 3.81 -1.82 8.98
N LEU A 122 3.23 -0.96 8.16
CA LEU A 122 1.77 -0.84 8.02
C LEU A 122 1.17 -2.09 7.38
N LEU A 123 1.80 -2.67 6.38
CA LEU A 123 1.38 -3.95 5.79
C LEU A 123 1.35 -5.08 6.82
N SER A 124 2.36 -5.14 7.69
CA SER A 124 2.42 -6.14 8.76
C SER A 124 1.39 -5.88 9.85
N ALA A 125 1.30 -4.65 10.34
CA ALA A 125 0.48 -4.29 11.51
C ALA A 125 -1.00 -4.09 11.17
N TRP A 126 -1.32 -3.43 10.06
CA TRP A 126 -2.71 -3.10 9.67
C TRP A 126 -3.32 -4.12 8.74
N ASP A 127 -2.57 -4.54 7.73
CA ASP A 127 -3.08 -5.48 6.73
C ASP A 127 -2.82 -6.95 7.14
N GLY A 128 -2.09 -7.17 8.23
CA GLY A 128 -1.87 -8.49 8.81
C GLY A 128 -1.01 -9.42 7.96
N LEU A 129 -0.15 -8.87 7.09
CA LEU A 129 0.74 -9.65 6.24
C LEU A 129 1.90 -10.24 7.05
N ASP A 130 2.01 -11.56 7.04
CA ASP A 130 3.19 -12.27 7.56
C ASP A 130 4.37 -12.17 6.57
N THR A 131 5.52 -12.73 6.93
CA THR A 131 6.73 -12.64 6.10
C THR A 131 6.60 -13.34 4.75
N HIS A 132 5.82 -14.41 4.66
CA HIS A 132 5.51 -15.08 3.40
C HIS A 132 4.65 -14.16 2.50
N ALA A 133 3.59 -13.57 3.06
CA ALA A 133 2.73 -12.63 2.37
C ALA A 133 3.49 -11.36 1.92
N LEU A 134 4.35 -10.81 2.77
CA LEU A 134 5.23 -9.69 2.41
C LEU A 134 6.18 -10.04 1.26
N GLY A 135 6.70 -11.27 1.25
CA GLY A 135 7.50 -11.79 0.13
C GLY A 135 6.74 -11.76 -1.20
N ALA A 136 5.51 -12.24 -1.19
CA ALA A 136 4.63 -12.21 -2.38
C ALA A 136 4.26 -10.78 -2.79
N PHE A 137 3.99 -9.90 -1.84
CA PHE A 137 3.68 -8.49 -2.09
C PHE A 137 4.82 -7.75 -2.80
N TYR A 138 6.06 -7.92 -2.32
CA TYR A 138 7.26 -7.28 -2.88
C TYR A 138 7.94 -8.09 -3.98
N VAL A 139 7.47 -9.29 -4.26
CA VAL A 139 8.10 -10.26 -5.18
C VAL A 139 9.57 -10.52 -4.79
N ILE A 140 9.77 -10.82 -3.52
CA ILE A 140 11.07 -11.19 -2.91
C ILE A 140 10.91 -12.49 -2.10
N SER A 141 12.03 -13.07 -1.67
CA SER A 141 11.98 -14.26 -0.79
C SER A 141 11.36 -13.94 0.57
N THR A 142 10.79 -14.95 1.22
CA THR A 142 10.29 -14.84 2.60
C THR A 142 11.38 -14.38 3.56
N ASN A 143 12.60 -14.88 3.40
CA ASN A 143 13.73 -14.47 4.23
C ASN A 143 14.12 -13.01 4.01
N ALA A 144 14.16 -12.54 2.76
CA ALA A 144 14.41 -11.14 2.46
C ALA A 144 13.33 -10.22 3.04
N ALA A 145 12.05 -10.63 2.98
CA ALA A 145 10.96 -9.91 3.60
C ALA A 145 11.11 -9.85 5.14
N ALA A 146 11.47 -10.96 5.77
CA ALA A 146 11.72 -11.01 7.22
C ALA A 146 12.84 -10.06 7.65
N VAL A 147 13.93 -10.00 6.90
CA VAL A 147 15.06 -9.08 7.16
C VAL A 147 14.62 -7.62 7.02
N ARG A 148 13.88 -7.27 5.95
CA ARG A 148 13.36 -5.92 5.76
C ARG A 148 12.43 -5.49 6.88
N LEU A 149 11.50 -6.35 7.27
CA LEU A 149 10.56 -6.08 8.36
C LEU A 149 11.29 -5.87 9.68
N SER A 150 12.24 -6.75 10.02
CA SER A 150 13.04 -6.65 11.24
C SER A 150 13.84 -5.35 11.32
N ARG A 151 14.43 -4.92 10.22
CA ARG A 151 15.15 -3.64 10.15
C ARG A 151 14.23 -2.43 10.31
N ALA A 152 13.07 -2.46 9.68
CA ALA A 152 12.06 -1.41 9.81
C ALA A 152 11.53 -1.32 11.25
N GLN A 153 11.26 -2.45 11.89
CA GLN A 153 10.84 -2.50 13.30
C GLN A 153 11.90 -1.95 14.25
N LYS A 154 13.18 -2.24 13.99
CA LYS A 154 14.29 -1.71 14.79
C LYS A 154 14.36 -0.18 14.69
N ARG A 155 14.33 0.38 13.47
CA ARG A 155 14.34 1.83 13.25
C ARG A 155 13.13 2.51 13.88
N PHE A 156 11.96 1.90 13.78
CA PHE A 156 10.76 2.44 14.41
C PHE A 156 10.88 2.51 15.94
N ARG A 157 11.39 1.45 16.58
CA ARG A 157 11.62 1.44 18.04
C ARG A 157 12.62 2.50 18.48
N GLU A 158 13.70 2.69 17.72
CA GLU A 158 14.68 3.74 18.00
C GLU A 158 14.03 5.13 17.93
N LEU A 159 13.26 5.41 16.88
CA LEU A 159 12.54 6.69 16.72
C LEU A 159 11.45 6.90 17.77
N LEU A 160 10.76 5.84 18.17
CA LEU A 160 9.73 5.90 19.21
C LEU A 160 10.35 6.26 20.57
N ASN A 161 11.46 5.62 20.93
CA ASN A 161 12.18 5.94 22.17
C ASN A 161 12.68 7.39 22.17
N ASP A 162 13.19 7.90 21.05
CA ASP A 162 13.64 9.27 20.92
C ASP A 162 12.48 10.28 21.04
N ALA A 163 11.30 9.94 20.56
CA ALA A 163 10.11 10.76 20.66
C ALA A 163 9.54 10.82 22.10
N GLU A 164 9.65 9.72 22.85
CA GLU A 164 9.18 9.65 24.25
C GLU A 164 10.10 10.41 25.24
N ILE A 165 11.36 10.60 24.89
CA ILE A 165 12.36 11.31 25.72
C ILE A 165 12.23 12.84 25.60
N ARG A 166 11.57 13.34 24.55
CA ARG A 166 11.40 14.79 24.29
C ARG A 166 10.17 15.36 25.00
#